data_603662f983f4cad7f252d8effe566730
#
_entry.id   603662f983f4cad7f252d8effe566730
#
_cell.length_a   1.000
_cell.length_b   1.000
_cell.length_c   1.000
_cell.angle_alpha   90.00
_cell.angle_beta   90.00
_cell.angle_gamma   90.00
#
_symmetry.space_group_name_H-M   'P 1'
#
loop_
_entity.id
_entity.type
_entity.pdbx_description
1 polymer ?
#
loop_
_entity_poly.entity_id
_entity_poly.type
_entity_poly.pdbx_seq_one_letter_code
_entity_poly.pdbx_strand_id
1 'polypeptide(L)'
;MNNRNLVICDREEGYAEAFALFLMKKKELAFQVQVCKGIEQVQAMMQEHPIDILLIGGTYPAAERRKLKAREIFLLTGSGKTEADSAEIVVYKYQSGEAILAEIIRRCSEHEDGDGLFIRTVKAGRVRIIGLFSPVHRSGETSYGLKLGQELAVSENVLYLNMEIYGGIGGYFPEEGHTLADVLYYSRQESGNIGLILTTLVKHMGGLD
;
A
#
# COMPACT_ATOMS: atom_id res chain seq x y z
N MET A 1 -8.65 -0.64 18.69
CA MET A 1 -8.10 -0.74 17.32
C MET A 1 -9.04 0.04 16.43
N ASN A 2 -8.65 1.22 15.96
CA ASN A 2 -9.50 2.01 15.06
C ASN A 2 -9.44 1.33 13.67
N ASN A 3 -10.42 0.48 13.38
CA ASN A 3 -10.65 0.02 12.01
C ASN A 3 -11.24 1.20 11.25
N ARG A 4 -10.58 1.60 10.19
CA ARG A 4 -11.05 2.69 9.33
C ARG A 4 -12.07 2.18 8.32
N ASN A 5 -13.09 2.98 8.06
CA ASN A 5 -14.21 2.61 7.19
C ASN A 5 -13.92 3.05 5.75
N LEU A 6 -13.80 2.08 4.84
CA LEU A 6 -13.75 2.29 3.41
C LEU A 6 -15.08 1.83 2.79
N VAL A 7 -15.78 2.75 2.16
CA VAL A 7 -17.10 2.49 1.56
C VAL A 7 -16.98 2.59 0.04
N ILE A 8 -17.52 1.60 -0.67
CA ILE A 8 -17.61 1.57 -2.13
C ILE A 8 -19.06 1.65 -2.53
N CYS A 9 -19.41 2.63 -3.37
CA CYS A 9 -20.75 2.82 -3.90
C CYS A 9 -20.68 3.06 -5.41
N ASP A 10 -20.96 2.06 -6.21
CA ASP A 10 -21.04 2.15 -7.68
C ASP A 10 -22.30 1.47 -8.17
N ARG A 11 -22.90 2.00 -9.27
CA ARG A 11 -24.09 1.38 -9.89
C ARG A 11 -23.75 0.04 -10.55
N GLU A 12 -22.50 -0.19 -10.90
CA GLU A 12 -22.00 -1.48 -11.35
C GLU A 12 -21.70 -2.37 -10.14
N GLU A 13 -22.74 -3.04 -9.60
CA GLU A 13 -22.62 -3.89 -8.40
C GLU A 13 -21.47 -4.90 -8.54
N GLY A 14 -21.34 -5.58 -9.69
CA GLY A 14 -20.27 -6.56 -9.92
C GLY A 14 -18.86 -5.97 -9.84
N TYR A 15 -18.68 -4.71 -10.27
CA TYR A 15 -17.41 -4.01 -10.13
C TYR A 15 -17.12 -3.68 -8.66
N ALA A 16 -18.10 -3.13 -7.95
CA ALA A 16 -17.96 -2.76 -6.56
C ALA A 16 -17.63 -3.98 -5.67
N GLU A 17 -18.31 -5.09 -5.88
CA GLU A 17 -18.06 -6.34 -5.16
C GLU A 17 -16.69 -6.93 -5.49
N ALA A 18 -16.31 -6.98 -6.77
CA ALA A 18 -15.00 -7.48 -7.19
C ALA A 18 -13.85 -6.66 -6.60
N PHE A 19 -14.00 -5.33 -6.58
CA PHE A 19 -12.99 -4.45 -6.02
C PHE A 19 -12.94 -4.55 -4.49
N ALA A 20 -14.07 -4.70 -3.82
CA ALA A 20 -14.12 -4.95 -2.38
C ALA A 20 -13.39 -6.25 -2.01
N LEU A 21 -13.67 -7.34 -2.75
CA LEU A 21 -12.98 -8.62 -2.55
C LEU A 21 -11.47 -8.51 -2.80
N PHE A 22 -11.06 -7.73 -3.79
CA PHE A 22 -9.65 -7.44 -4.03
C PHE A 22 -9.01 -6.75 -2.82
N LEU A 23 -9.64 -5.69 -2.29
CA LEU A 23 -9.13 -4.97 -1.12
C LEU A 23 -9.09 -5.85 0.14
N MET A 24 -10.13 -6.68 0.37
CA MET A 24 -10.20 -7.58 1.53
C MET A 24 -9.10 -8.67 1.52
N LYS A 25 -8.60 -9.05 0.33
CA LYS A 25 -7.48 -9.99 0.21
C LYS A 25 -6.13 -9.38 0.63
N LYS A 26 -6.03 -8.07 0.64
CA LYS A 26 -4.82 -7.33 1.04
C LYS A 26 -4.78 -7.21 2.57
N LYS A 27 -4.19 -8.21 3.23
CA LYS A 27 -4.14 -8.30 4.71
C LYS A 27 -3.38 -7.14 5.37
N GLU A 28 -2.54 -6.46 4.61
CA GLU A 28 -1.75 -5.32 5.03
C GLU A 28 -2.61 -4.06 5.23
N LEU A 29 -3.81 -4.04 4.63
CA LEU A 29 -4.70 -2.90 4.74
C LEU A 29 -5.56 -3.01 6.01
N ALA A 30 -5.52 -1.94 6.82
CA ALA A 30 -6.30 -1.85 8.07
C ALA A 30 -7.70 -1.26 7.81
N PHE A 31 -8.37 -1.69 6.72
CA PHE A 31 -9.70 -1.21 6.37
C PHE A 31 -10.79 -2.21 6.71
N GLN A 32 -11.91 -1.66 7.12
CA GLN A 32 -13.19 -2.34 7.06
C GLN A 32 -13.86 -1.90 5.75
N VAL A 33 -13.86 -2.79 4.75
CA VAL A 33 -14.43 -2.50 3.44
C VAL A 33 -15.91 -2.85 3.45
N GLN A 34 -16.74 -1.92 3.00
CA GLN A 34 -18.18 -2.09 2.90
C GLN A 34 -18.66 -1.65 1.51
N VAL A 35 -19.63 -2.38 0.95
CA VAL A 35 -20.24 -2.07 -0.35
C VAL A 35 -21.64 -1.58 -0.13
N CYS A 36 -21.96 -0.40 -0.67
CA CYS A 36 -23.31 0.17 -0.67
C CYS A 36 -23.90 0.11 -2.07
N LYS A 37 -25.18 -0.29 -2.17
CA LYS A 37 -25.90 -0.40 -3.44
C LYS A 37 -26.43 0.94 -3.95
N GLY A 38 -26.46 1.97 -3.09
CA GLY A 38 -26.96 3.30 -3.43
C GLY A 38 -26.56 4.37 -2.42
N ILE A 39 -26.78 5.61 -2.82
CA ILE A 39 -26.44 6.80 -2.01
C ILE A 39 -27.18 6.83 -0.70
N GLU A 40 -28.43 6.34 -0.65
CA GLU A 40 -29.25 6.29 0.56
C GLU A 40 -28.57 5.44 1.64
N GLN A 41 -27.96 4.31 1.25
CA GLN A 41 -27.22 3.46 2.19
C GLN A 41 -25.95 4.16 2.71
N VAL A 42 -25.24 4.88 1.83
CA VAL A 42 -24.07 5.67 2.24
C VAL A 42 -24.50 6.74 3.24
N GLN A 43 -25.63 7.44 2.99
CA GLN A 43 -26.14 8.47 3.88
C GLN A 43 -26.56 7.90 5.25
N ALA A 44 -27.22 6.74 5.27
CA ALA A 44 -27.57 6.06 6.51
C ALA A 44 -26.32 5.69 7.32
N MET A 45 -25.32 5.13 6.65
CA MET A 45 -24.05 4.74 7.28
C MET A 45 -23.30 5.94 7.85
N MET A 46 -23.31 7.09 7.15
CA MET A 46 -22.69 8.34 7.63
C MET A 46 -23.30 8.85 8.94
N GLN A 47 -24.55 8.51 9.23
CA GLN A 47 -25.22 8.89 10.49
C GLN A 47 -24.76 8.01 11.66
N GLU A 48 -24.37 6.78 11.38
CA GLU A 48 -23.94 5.82 12.41
C GLU A 48 -22.44 5.91 12.68
N HIS A 49 -21.63 6.02 11.62
CA HIS A 49 -20.18 6.01 11.72
C HIS A 49 -19.51 6.97 10.71
N PRO A 50 -18.39 7.60 11.08
CA PRO A 50 -17.64 8.40 10.13
C PRO A 50 -17.05 7.50 9.02
N ILE A 51 -17.13 7.98 7.78
CA ILE A 51 -16.52 7.33 6.63
C ILE A 51 -15.13 7.97 6.40
N ASP A 52 -14.08 7.17 6.45
CA ASP A 52 -12.73 7.67 6.20
C ASP A 52 -12.48 7.82 4.70
N ILE A 53 -12.87 6.79 3.92
CA ILE A 53 -12.70 6.78 2.47
C ILE A 53 -14.01 6.38 1.81
N LEU A 54 -14.46 7.21 0.88
CA LEU A 54 -15.62 6.93 0.04
C LEU A 54 -15.16 6.82 -1.41
N LEU A 55 -15.37 5.66 -2.03
CA LEU A 55 -15.23 5.44 -3.47
C LEU A 55 -16.62 5.49 -4.08
N ILE A 56 -16.91 6.52 -4.87
CA ILE A 56 -18.25 6.72 -5.45
C ILE A 56 -18.21 6.73 -6.98
N GLY A 57 -19.14 6.03 -7.60
CA GLY A 57 -19.28 5.98 -9.06
C GLY A 57 -19.69 7.33 -9.65
N GLY A 58 -19.01 7.76 -10.71
CA GLY A 58 -19.29 9.00 -11.42
C GLY A 58 -20.64 9.02 -12.16
N THR A 59 -21.37 7.90 -12.19
CA THR A 59 -22.73 7.80 -12.72
C THR A 59 -23.80 8.41 -11.82
N TYR A 60 -23.47 8.68 -10.55
CA TYR A 60 -24.35 9.40 -9.65
C TYR A 60 -24.31 10.91 -9.91
N PRO A 61 -25.48 11.60 -9.86
CA PRO A 61 -25.54 13.06 -10.07
C PRO A 61 -24.67 13.83 -9.06
N ALA A 62 -23.99 14.88 -9.52
CA ALA A 62 -23.14 15.70 -8.65
C ALA A 62 -23.93 16.31 -7.46
N ALA A 63 -25.20 16.68 -7.66
CA ALA A 63 -26.05 17.21 -6.60
C ALA A 63 -26.33 16.20 -5.46
N GLU A 64 -26.31 14.92 -5.74
CA GLU A 64 -26.46 13.85 -4.75
C GLU A 64 -25.13 13.57 -4.04
N ARG A 65 -24.03 13.54 -4.80
CA ARG A 65 -22.69 13.30 -4.28
C ARG A 65 -22.25 14.39 -3.30
N ARG A 66 -22.61 15.66 -3.55
CA ARG A 66 -22.33 16.80 -2.65
C ARG A 66 -22.93 16.68 -1.26
N LYS A 67 -23.92 15.84 -1.08
CA LYS A 67 -24.53 15.57 0.23
C LYS A 67 -23.72 14.59 1.07
N LEU A 68 -22.80 13.89 0.46
CA LEU A 68 -21.96 12.88 1.11
C LEU A 68 -20.76 13.54 1.78
N LYS A 69 -20.42 13.05 2.95
CA LYS A 69 -19.26 13.49 3.71
C LYS A 69 -18.38 12.29 4.04
N ALA A 70 -17.16 12.36 3.62
CA ALA A 70 -16.11 11.44 4.03
C ALA A 70 -14.83 12.26 4.20
N ARG A 71 -13.83 11.68 4.84
CA ARG A 71 -12.53 12.34 4.96
C ARG A 71 -11.88 12.51 3.58
N GLU A 72 -11.96 11.44 2.76
CA GLU A 72 -11.50 11.45 1.37
C GLU A 72 -12.59 10.88 0.45
N ILE A 73 -12.87 11.55 -0.65
CA ILE A 73 -13.86 11.13 -1.64
C ILE A 73 -13.17 10.89 -2.97
N PHE A 74 -13.20 9.67 -3.45
CA PHE A 74 -12.67 9.27 -4.74
C PHE A 74 -13.83 9.02 -5.71
N LEU A 75 -13.83 9.77 -6.82
CA LEU A 75 -14.82 9.64 -7.87
C LEU A 75 -14.36 8.63 -8.92
N LEU A 76 -14.99 7.48 -8.96
CA LEU A 76 -14.71 6.41 -9.91
C LEU A 76 -15.35 6.74 -11.27
N THR A 77 -14.52 6.99 -12.29
CA THR A 77 -15.00 7.39 -13.62
C THR A 77 -14.64 6.35 -14.67
N GLY A 78 -15.59 6.09 -15.59
CA GLY A 78 -15.35 5.22 -16.75
C GLY A 78 -14.93 5.96 -18.01
N SER A 79 -15.05 7.30 -18.03
CA SER A 79 -14.64 8.17 -19.14
C SER A 79 -14.16 9.49 -18.61
N GLY A 80 -13.18 10.13 -19.27
CA GLY A 80 -12.48 11.31 -18.78
C GLY A 80 -13.28 12.63 -18.73
N LYS A 81 -14.62 12.61 -18.83
CA LYS A 81 -15.48 13.81 -18.81
C LYS A 81 -16.59 13.68 -17.75
N THR A 82 -16.20 13.48 -16.51
CA THR A 82 -17.15 13.55 -15.41
C THR A 82 -16.96 14.85 -14.67
N GLU A 83 -18.04 15.60 -14.44
CA GLU A 83 -18.00 16.79 -13.59
C GLU A 83 -17.66 16.35 -12.15
N ALA A 84 -16.41 16.59 -11.79
CA ALA A 84 -15.94 16.38 -10.43
C ALA A 84 -16.09 17.68 -9.63
N ASP A 85 -16.46 17.58 -8.38
CA ASP A 85 -16.41 18.69 -7.44
C ASP A 85 -14.96 18.89 -6.95
N SER A 86 -14.65 20.08 -6.43
CA SER A 86 -13.30 20.41 -5.93
C SER A 86 -12.85 19.53 -4.77
N ALA A 87 -13.78 18.89 -4.07
CA ALA A 87 -13.51 17.94 -2.97
C ALA A 87 -13.38 16.48 -3.46
N GLU A 88 -13.61 16.20 -4.73
CA GLU A 88 -13.59 14.85 -5.28
C GLU A 88 -12.28 14.58 -6.03
N ILE A 89 -11.63 13.46 -5.72
CA ILE A 89 -10.43 13.00 -6.41
C ILE A 89 -10.86 12.04 -7.51
N VAL A 90 -10.61 12.41 -8.76
CA VAL A 90 -11.02 11.60 -9.92
C VAL A 90 -10.07 10.42 -10.11
N VAL A 91 -10.64 9.22 -10.17
CA VAL A 91 -9.90 7.96 -10.42
C VAL A 91 -10.57 7.19 -11.57
N TYR A 92 -9.78 6.81 -12.56
CA TYR A 92 -10.28 5.98 -13.66
C TYR A 92 -10.52 4.54 -13.17
N LYS A 93 -11.75 4.02 -13.29
CA LYS A 93 -12.14 2.75 -12.70
C LYS A 93 -11.72 1.51 -13.50
N TYR A 94 -11.53 1.65 -14.81
CA TYR A 94 -11.15 0.53 -15.68
C TYR A 94 -9.63 0.39 -15.82
N GLN A 95 -8.95 0.34 -14.70
CA GLN A 95 -7.54 0.04 -14.57
C GLN A 95 -7.34 -1.11 -13.56
N SER A 96 -6.11 -1.55 -13.34
CA SER A 96 -5.86 -2.62 -12.37
C SER A 96 -6.25 -2.20 -10.95
N GLY A 97 -6.71 -3.13 -10.14
CA GLY A 97 -7.04 -2.86 -8.73
C GLY A 97 -5.85 -2.33 -7.95
N GLU A 98 -4.62 -2.77 -8.31
CA GLU A 98 -3.37 -2.28 -7.76
C GLU A 98 -3.15 -0.79 -8.08
N ALA A 99 -3.41 -0.36 -9.30
CA ALA A 99 -3.25 1.04 -9.71
C ALA A 99 -4.24 1.95 -9.00
N ILE A 100 -5.51 1.51 -8.83
CA ILE A 100 -6.51 2.26 -8.07
C ILE A 100 -6.08 2.37 -6.61
N LEU A 101 -5.65 1.26 -6.00
CA LEU A 101 -5.20 1.24 -4.62
C LEU A 101 -3.98 2.14 -4.40
N ALA A 102 -3.01 2.10 -5.31
CA ALA A 102 -1.82 2.96 -5.25
C ALA A 102 -2.20 4.45 -5.29
N GLU A 103 -3.14 4.84 -6.16
CA GLU A 103 -3.63 6.23 -6.23
C GLU A 103 -4.35 6.65 -4.94
N ILE A 104 -5.19 5.77 -4.37
CA ILE A 104 -5.85 6.01 -3.09
C ILE A 104 -4.81 6.24 -2.00
N ILE A 105 -3.82 5.35 -1.88
CA ILE A 105 -2.76 5.44 -0.87
C ILE A 105 -1.96 6.73 -1.06
N ARG A 106 -1.55 7.04 -2.30
CA ARG A 106 -0.78 8.24 -2.61
C ARG A 106 -1.50 9.50 -2.15
N ARG A 107 -2.76 9.65 -2.53
CA ARG A 107 -3.56 10.84 -2.18
C ARG A 107 -3.77 11.00 -0.69
N CYS A 108 -4.04 9.92 -0.03
CA CYS A 108 -4.25 9.97 1.41
C CYS A 108 -2.96 10.20 2.21
N SER A 109 -1.79 9.89 1.64
CA SER A 109 -0.49 10.20 2.28
C SER A 109 -0.03 11.64 2.07
N GLU A 110 -0.60 12.37 1.10
CA GLU A 110 -0.31 13.79 0.85
C GLU A 110 -0.95 14.72 1.90
N HIS A 111 -1.95 14.27 2.63
CA HIS A 111 -2.53 15.04 3.74
C HIS A 111 -1.69 14.87 5.01
N GLU A 112 -1.18 16.00 5.54
CA GLU A 112 -0.18 16.12 6.63
C GLU A 112 -0.54 15.48 7.99
N ASP A 113 -1.76 15.01 8.17
CA ASP A 113 -2.15 14.27 9.36
C ASP A 113 -1.66 12.81 9.28
N GLY A 114 -0.35 12.66 9.25
CA GLY A 114 0.44 11.45 9.10
C GLY A 114 0.21 10.29 10.08
N ASP A 115 -1.01 10.08 10.46
CA ASP A 115 -1.46 8.85 11.09
C ASP A 115 -1.57 7.79 9.98
N GLY A 116 -0.58 6.91 9.90
CA GLY A 116 -0.44 5.79 8.95
C GLY A 116 -1.75 5.13 8.51
N LEU A 117 -2.45 5.79 7.58
CA LEU A 117 -3.87 5.56 7.26
C LEU A 117 -4.12 4.20 6.63
N PHE A 118 -3.13 3.58 6.04
CA PHE A 118 -3.37 2.57 5.02
C PHE A 118 -2.67 1.25 5.22
N ILE A 119 -1.60 1.26 5.95
CA ILE A 119 -0.89 0.05 6.30
C ILE A 119 -1.23 -0.22 7.75
N ARG A 120 -1.57 -1.46 8.10
CA ARG A 120 -1.33 -1.88 9.47
C ARG A 120 0.12 -1.51 9.75
N THR A 121 0.34 -0.33 10.24
CA THR A 121 1.58 -0.05 10.92
C THR A 121 1.58 -1.05 12.07
N VAL A 122 2.18 -2.20 11.85
CA VAL A 122 2.97 -2.80 12.91
C VAL A 122 3.61 -1.56 13.51
N LYS A 123 3.18 -1.18 14.73
CA LYS A 123 3.65 0.03 15.44
C LYS A 123 5.04 0.28 14.93
N ALA A 124 5.32 1.44 14.33
CA ALA A 124 6.63 1.74 13.80
C ALA A 124 7.59 1.60 14.99
N GLY A 125 7.95 0.38 15.26
CA GLY A 125 9.01 0.04 16.17
C GLY A 125 10.19 0.81 15.60
N ARG A 126 10.96 1.46 16.42
CA ARG A 126 12.14 2.21 15.99
C ARG A 126 12.89 1.33 14.99
N VAL A 127 12.81 1.67 13.71
CA VAL A 127 13.61 0.99 12.69
C VAL A 127 15.07 1.26 13.04
N ARG A 128 15.80 0.21 13.32
CA ARG A 128 17.23 0.27 13.59
C ARG A 128 17.96 -0.07 12.30
N ILE A 129 18.76 0.86 11.82
CA ILE A 129 19.61 0.65 10.65
C ILE A 129 21.03 0.35 11.15
N ILE A 130 21.55 -0.79 10.75
CA ILE A 130 22.91 -1.20 11.07
C ILE A 130 23.70 -1.24 9.77
N GLY A 131 24.67 -0.34 9.61
CA GLY A 131 25.58 -0.33 8.49
C GLY A 131 26.84 -1.14 8.81
N LEU A 132 27.21 -2.07 7.95
CA LEU A 132 28.48 -2.78 8.00
C LEU A 132 29.36 -2.25 6.87
N PHE A 133 30.55 -1.82 7.20
CA PHE A 133 31.52 -1.32 6.23
C PHE A 133 32.92 -1.78 6.62
N SER A 134 33.65 -2.28 5.64
CA SER A 134 35.07 -2.56 5.79
C SER A 134 35.86 -1.86 4.68
N PRO A 135 36.92 -1.15 5.01
CA PRO A 135 37.82 -0.56 4.02
C PRO A 135 38.67 -1.61 3.29
N VAL A 136 38.72 -2.83 3.84
CA VAL A 136 39.52 -3.94 3.29
C VAL A 136 38.55 -5.00 2.77
N HIS A 137 38.49 -5.12 1.43
CA HIS A 137 37.63 -6.15 0.81
C HIS A 137 38.08 -7.54 1.26
N ARG A 138 37.10 -8.48 1.35
CA ARG A 138 37.28 -9.89 1.76
C ARG A 138 37.65 -10.08 3.24
N SER A 139 37.23 -9.19 4.11
CA SER A 139 37.40 -9.33 5.57
C SER A 139 36.27 -10.10 6.27
N GLY A 140 35.31 -10.66 5.51
CA GLY A 140 34.24 -11.48 6.03
C GLY A 140 32.99 -10.68 6.40
N GLU A 141 32.82 -9.42 5.92
CA GLU A 141 31.66 -8.56 6.21
C GLU A 141 30.35 -9.22 5.88
N THR A 142 30.26 -9.86 4.70
CA THR A 142 29.03 -10.55 4.24
C THR A 142 28.66 -11.66 5.21
N SER A 143 29.62 -12.51 5.59
CA SER A 143 29.39 -13.62 6.52
C SER A 143 29.01 -13.11 7.92
N TYR A 144 29.64 -12.02 8.36
CA TYR A 144 29.33 -11.38 9.63
C TYR A 144 27.92 -10.76 9.61
N GLY A 145 27.61 -10.04 8.53
CA GLY A 145 26.30 -9.39 8.35
C GLY A 145 25.14 -10.40 8.33
N LEU A 146 25.33 -11.50 7.60
CA LEU A 146 24.33 -12.59 7.54
C LEU A 146 24.16 -13.25 8.91
N LYS A 147 25.27 -13.52 9.63
CA LYS A 147 25.23 -14.11 10.98
C LYS A 147 24.52 -13.17 11.96
N LEU A 148 24.86 -11.88 11.94
CA LEU A 148 24.20 -10.86 12.76
C LEU A 148 22.72 -10.76 12.45
N GLY A 149 22.35 -10.77 11.16
CA GLY A 149 20.96 -10.76 10.72
C GLY A 149 20.18 -11.97 11.25
N GLN A 150 20.76 -13.17 11.16
CA GLN A 150 20.16 -14.39 11.69
C GLN A 150 19.93 -14.34 13.21
N GLU A 151 20.89 -13.84 13.97
CA GLU A 151 20.75 -13.69 15.42
C GLU A 151 19.66 -12.68 15.79
N LEU A 152 19.56 -11.56 15.06
CA LEU A 152 18.52 -10.57 15.27
C LEU A 152 17.14 -11.07 14.84
N ALA A 153 17.06 -11.87 13.79
CA ALA A 153 15.80 -12.41 13.26
C ALA A 153 15.10 -13.39 14.24
N VAL A 154 15.79 -13.84 15.28
CA VAL A 154 15.14 -14.63 16.35
C VAL A 154 14.07 -13.82 17.09
N SER A 155 14.22 -12.51 17.19
CA SER A 155 13.34 -11.65 17.98
C SER A 155 12.76 -10.46 17.24
N GLU A 156 13.30 -10.11 16.07
CA GLU A 156 12.93 -8.94 15.28
C GLU A 156 12.75 -9.31 13.81
N ASN A 157 11.97 -8.52 13.05
CA ASN A 157 11.96 -8.65 11.60
C ASN A 157 13.22 -7.98 11.03
N VAL A 158 14.00 -8.69 10.26
CA VAL A 158 15.28 -8.23 9.75
C VAL A 158 15.28 -8.26 8.23
N LEU A 159 15.59 -7.12 7.62
CA LEU A 159 15.85 -7.00 6.19
C LEU A 159 17.37 -6.85 5.97
N TYR A 160 17.97 -7.77 5.25
CA TYR A 160 19.37 -7.68 4.81
C TYR A 160 19.46 -7.04 3.42
N LEU A 161 20.13 -5.91 3.32
CA LEU A 161 20.39 -5.23 2.05
C LEU A 161 21.87 -5.34 1.71
N ASN A 162 22.19 -6.06 0.63
CA ASN A 162 23.55 -6.08 0.10
C ASN A 162 23.77 -4.87 -0.82
N MET A 163 24.68 -4.01 -0.41
CA MET A 163 25.08 -2.81 -1.17
C MET A 163 26.46 -2.95 -1.81
N GLU A 164 27.05 -4.13 -1.78
CA GLU A 164 28.33 -4.39 -2.43
C GLU A 164 28.17 -4.47 -3.96
N ILE A 165 29.07 -3.83 -4.70
CA ILE A 165 29.07 -3.86 -6.18
C ILE A 165 29.37 -5.27 -6.69
N TYR A 166 30.21 -6.01 -6.00
CA TYR A 166 30.59 -7.39 -6.30
C TYR A 166 30.35 -8.29 -5.09
N GLY A 167 29.09 -8.41 -4.71
CA GLY A 167 28.70 -9.22 -3.58
C GLY A 167 28.84 -10.72 -3.86
N GLY A 168 29.66 -11.40 -3.10
CA GLY A 168 29.81 -12.87 -3.16
C GLY A 168 28.63 -13.64 -2.53
N ILE A 169 27.42 -13.11 -2.68
CA ILE A 169 26.20 -13.66 -2.08
C ILE A 169 25.76 -14.98 -2.71
N GLY A 170 26.13 -15.24 -3.97
CA GLY A 170 25.79 -16.46 -4.70
C GLY A 170 26.19 -17.77 -4.00
N GLY A 171 27.18 -17.73 -3.10
CA GLY A 171 27.54 -18.87 -2.25
C GLY A 171 26.58 -19.13 -1.07
N TYR A 172 25.77 -18.15 -0.70
CA TYR A 172 24.80 -18.22 0.42
C TYR A 172 23.36 -18.32 -0.06
N PHE A 173 23.05 -17.73 -1.24
CA PHE A 173 21.71 -17.67 -1.78
C PHE A 173 21.73 -18.10 -3.27
N PRO A 174 20.68 -18.77 -3.76
CA PRO A 174 20.56 -19.08 -5.18
C PRO A 174 20.55 -17.79 -6.00
N GLU A 175 21.24 -17.78 -7.13
CA GLU A 175 21.47 -16.61 -8.00
C GLU A 175 20.18 -16.07 -8.67
N GLU A 176 19.05 -16.75 -8.52
CA GLU A 176 17.78 -16.33 -9.11
C GLU A 176 17.05 -15.35 -8.19
N GLY A 177 16.76 -14.15 -8.67
CA GLY A 177 15.91 -13.19 -7.98
C GLY A 177 16.17 -11.75 -8.38
N HIS A 178 15.38 -10.89 -7.74
CA HIS A 178 15.47 -9.45 -7.90
C HIS A 178 16.75 -8.89 -7.26
N THR A 179 17.24 -7.82 -7.83
CA THR A 179 18.44 -7.13 -7.36
C THR A 179 18.09 -5.80 -6.69
N LEU A 180 19.05 -5.19 -5.98
CA LEU A 180 18.89 -3.84 -5.46
C LEU A 180 18.58 -2.82 -6.57
N ALA A 181 19.10 -3.08 -7.80
CA ALA A 181 18.79 -2.23 -8.95
C ALA A 181 17.29 -2.22 -9.30
N ASP A 182 16.62 -3.37 -9.16
CA ASP A 182 15.18 -3.47 -9.38
C ASP A 182 14.41 -2.63 -8.33
N VAL A 183 14.84 -2.70 -7.07
CA VAL A 183 14.27 -1.88 -5.99
C VAL A 183 14.43 -0.39 -6.29
N LEU A 184 15.62 0.03 -6.69
CA LEU A 184 15.93 1.43 -7.04
C LEU A 184 15.18 1.87 -8.29
N TYR A 185 15.01 1.00 -9.27
CA TYR A 185 14.23 1.28 -10.48
C TYR A 185 12.77 1.57 -10.13
N TYR A 186 12.13 0.68 -9.39
CA TYR A 186 10.74 0.88 -8.98
C TYR A 186 10.57 2.06 -8.02
N SER A 187 11.57 2.34 -7.17
CA SER A 187 11.50 3.50 -6.25
C SER A 187 11.54 4.84 -6.99
N ARG A 188 12.15 4.89 -8.19
CA ARG A 188 12.20 6.10 -9.01
C ARG A 188 10.96 6.33 -9.86
N GLN A 189 10.16 5.28 -10.09
CA GLN A 189 8.99 5.41 -10.97
C GLN A 189 7.82 6.18 -10.36
N GLU A 190 7.89 6.63 -9.11
CA GLU A 190 6.84 7.34 -8.36
C GLU A 190 5.43 6.70 -8.47
N SER A 191 5.31 5.60 -9.20
CA SER A 191 4.08 4.92 -9.57
C SER A 191 3.98 3.60 -8.82
N GLY A 192 3.59 3.64 -7.57
CA GLY A 192 3.29 2.39 -6.88
C GLY A 192 3.62 2.44 -5.40
N ASN A 193 2.92 1.62 -4.65
CA ASN A 193 3.22 1.39 -3.25
C ASN A 193 4.57 0.64 -3.15
N ILE A 194 5.64 1.39 -2.89
CA ILE A 194 6.99 0.85 -2.70
C ILE A 194 6.98 -0.29 -1.67
N GLY A 195 6.16 -0.20 -0.61
CA GLY A 195 6.03 -1.26 0.37
C GLY A 195 5.53 -2.57 -0.24
N LEU A 196 4.53 -2.51 -1.11
CA LEU A 196 4.01 -3.70 -1.81
C LEU A 196 5.03 -4.25 -2.79
N ILE A 197 5.72 -3.39 -3.53
CA ILE A 197 6.78 -3.78 -4.45
C ILE A 197 7.93 -4.46 -3.68
N LEU A 198 8.35 -3.90 -2.55
CA LEU A 198 9.37 -4.50 -1.70
C LEU A 198 8.99 -5.89 -1.23
N THR A 199 7.72 -6.13 -0.84
CA THR A 199 7.27 -7.46 -0.42
C THR A 199 7.34 -8.51 -1.54
N THR A 200 7.28 -8.10 -2.80
CA THR A 200 7.45 -9.01 -3.95
C THR A 200 8.89 -9.22 -4.36
N LEU A 201 9.77 -8.24 -4.07
CA LEU A 201 11.19 -8.28 -4.41
C LEU A 201 12.05 -8.95 -3.33
N VAL A 202 11.58 -8.94 -2.08
CA VAL A 202 12.29 -9.56 -0.95
C VAL A 202 12.12 -11.07 -0.99
N LYS A 203 13.22 -11.81 -0.84
CA LYS A 203 13.20 -13.25 -0.65
C LYS A 203 13.21 -13.60 0.84
N HIS A 204 12.25 -14.38 1.26
CA HIS A 204 12.22 -14.93 2.61
C HIS A 204 13.09 -16.18 2.68
N MET A 205 14.11 -16.17 3.50
CA MET A 205 15.04 -17.28 3.65
C MET A 205 15.18 -17.64 5.13
N GLY A 206 14.75 -18.84 5.51
CA GLY A 206 14.88 -19.51 6.80
C GLY A 206 15.51 -18.74 7.97
N GLY A 207 14.79 -17.78 8.58
CA GLY A 207 15.27 -16.97 9.69
C GLY A 207 15.94 -15.64 9.29
N LEU A 208 15.97 -15.30 8.01
CA LEU A 208 16.23 -13.98 7.48
C LEU A 208 15.12 -13.65 6.49
N ASP A 209 14.35 -12.64 6.79
CA ASP A 209 13.36 -12.02 5.90
C ASP A 209 13.98 -10.80 5.23
#